data_b1edeb95c30050c242f8446e3a484f42
#
_entry.id   b1edeb95c30050c242f8446e3a484f42
#
_cell.length_a   1.000
_cell.length_b   1.000
_cell.length_c   1.000
_cell.angle_alpha   90.00
_cell.angle_beta   90.00
_cell.angle_gamma   90.00
#
_symmetry.space_group_name_H-M   'P 1'
#
loop_
_entity.id
_entity.type
_entity.pdbx_description
1 polymer ?
#
loop_
_entity_poly.entity_id
_entity_poly.type
_entity_poly.pdbx_seq_one_letter_code
_entity_poly.pdbx_strand_id
1 'polypeptide(L)'
;MWVLFTAPCPTPDGRTARDLYEKRLTWIDDAMRESARELGCTFHRAWAAVDGSAFYALAHWRTREGAREFFERWEIDAEPGEEAIVLEGDVGLVPLGGD
;
A
#
# COMPACT_ATOMS: atom_id res chain seq x y z
N MET A 1 0.12 4.69 -12.36
CA MET A 1 -0.06 5.59 -11.19
C MET A 1 0.58 4.94 -9.97
N TRP A 2 1.49 5.64 -9.34
CA TRP A 2 2.09 5.20 -8.09
C TRP A 2 1.37 5.84 -6.91
N VAL A 3 1.13 5.06 -5.87
CA VAL A 3 0.51 5.56 -4.64
C VAL A 3 1.36 5.13 -3.46
N LEU A 4 1.77 6.12 -2.67
CA LEU A 4 2.49 5.89 -1.40
C LEU A 4 1.52 6.06 -0.24
N PHE A 5 1.40 5.02 0.57
CA PHE A 5 0.66 5.08 1.82
C PHE A 5 1.67 5.26 2.95
N THR A 6 1.40 6.17 3.85
CA THR A 6 2.27 6.43 5.00
C THR A 6 1.45 6.66 6.25
N ALA A 7 1.87 6.06 7.34
CA ALA A 7 1.21 6.22 8.63
C ALA A 7 2.26 6.41 9.73
N PRO A 8 2.39 7.63 10.28
CA PRO A 8 3.23 7.84 11.45
C PRO A 8 2.78 6.96 12.61
N CYS A 9 3.73 6.39 13.33
CA CYS A 9 3.44 5.47 14.42
C CYS A 9 4.08 5.94 15.73
N PRO A 10 3.43 5.66 16.87
CA PRO A 10 2.16 4.93 16.98
C PRO A 10 1.00 5.67 16.33
N THR A 11 0.03 4.91 15.81
CA THR A 11 -1.17 5.51 15.23
C THR A 11 -2.03 6.17 16.31
N PRO A 12 -3.03 7.01 15.92
CA PRO A 12 -3.93 7.61 16.93
C PRO A 12 -4.66 6.57 17.79
N ASP A 13 -4.89 5.36 17.27
CA ASP A 13 -5.50 4.27 18.04
C ASP A 13 -4.46 3.37 18.74
N GLY A 14 -3.19 3.77 18.77
CA GLY A 14 -2.15 3.12 19.55
C GLY A 14 -1.45 1.94 18.89
N ARG A 15 -1.65 1.70 17.59
CA ARG A 15 -0.95 0.60 16.90
C ARG A 15 0.46 1.02 16.49
N THR A 16 1.36 0.05 16.52
CA THR A 16 2.75 0.23 16.09
C THR A 16 2.89 0.03 14.58
N ALA A 17 4.02 0.46 14.03
CA ALA A 17 4.34 0.20 12.63
C ALA A 17 4.37 -1.30 12.34
N ARG A 18 4.87 -2.10 13.29
CA ARG A 18 4.90 -3.55 13.18
C ARG A 18 3.50 -4.14 13.15
N ASP A 19 2.57 -3.62 13.96
CA ASP A 19 1.18 -4.05 13.97
C ASP A 19 0.53 -3.87 12.59
N LEU A 20 0.75 -2.72 11.97
CA LEU A 20 0.20 -2.44 10.63
C LEU A 20 0.81 -3.34 9.57
N TYR A 21 2.11 -3.58 9.66
CA TYR A 21 2.81 -4.49 8.75
C TYR A 21 2.28 -5.91 8.86
N GLU A 22 2.15 -6.43 10.08
CA GLU A 22 1.65 -7.79 10.31
C GLU A 22 0.19 -7.95 9.90
N LYS A 23 -0.63 -6.94 10.10
CA LYS A 23 -2.00 -6.92 9.62
C LYS A 23 -2.05 -7.11 8.11
N ARG A 24 -1.18 -6.41 7.37
CA ARG A 24 -1.11 -6.55 5.91
C ARG A 24 -0.69 -7.95 5.48
N LEU A 25 0.26 -8.55 6.18
CA LEU A 25 0.71 -9.91 5.86
C LEU A 25 -0.41 -10.95 6.02
N THR A 26 -1.24 -10.80 7.03
CA THR A 26 -2.29 -11.77 7.32
C THR A 26 -3.58 -11.50 6.55
N TRP A 27 -3.84 -10.25 6.23
CA TRP A 27 -5.07 -9.81 5.60
C TRP A 27 -5.10 -9.99 4.08
N ILE A 28 -3.96 -9.78 3.43
CA ILE A 28 -3.86 -9.93 1.98
C ILE A 28 -3.75 -11.41 1.63
N ASP A 29 -4.84 -11.99 1.17
CA ASP A 29 -4.88 -13.39 0.74
C ASP A 29 -4.80 -13.52 -0.78
N ASP A 30 -4.84 -14.75 -1.27
CA ASP A 30 -4.74 -15.04 -2.70
C ASP A 30 -5.89 -14.45 -3.50
N ALA A 31 -7.10 -14.45 -2.94
CA ALA A 31 -8.26 -13.88 -3.61
C ALA A 31 -8.12 -12.37 -3.82
N MET A 32 -7.61 -11.66 -2.82
CA MET A 32 -7.31 -10.24 -2.93
C MET A 32 -6.22 -9.96 -3.95
N ARG A 33 -5.16 -10.75 -3.96
CA ARG A 33 -4.06 -10.59 -4.93
C ARG A 33 -4.55 -10.79 -6.35
N GLU A 34 -5.37 -11.80 -6.57
CA GLU A 34 -5.96 -12.07 -7.88
C GLU A 34 -6.84 -10.90 -8.35
N SER A 35 -7.73 -10.44 -7.46
CA SER A 35 -8.59 -9.30 -7.72
C SER A 35 -7.79 -8.04 -8.04
N ALA A 36 -6.75 -7.75 -7.26
CA ALA A 36 -5.89 -6.60 -7.50
C ALA A 36 -5.22 -6.66 -8.86
N ARG A 37 -4.70 -7.82 -9.23
CA ARG A 37 -4.06 -8.02 -10.54
C ARG A 37 -5.04 -7.79 -11.67
N GLU A 38 -6.25 -8.34 -11.57
CA GLU A 38 -7.30 -8.16 -12.58
C GLU A 38 -7.68 -6.69 -12.75
N LEU A 39 -7.68 -5.94 -11.65
CA LEU A 39 -8.05 -4.52 -11.66
C LEU A 39 -6.86 -3.60 -11.98
N GLY A 40 -5.70 -4.16 -12.27
CA GLY A 40 -4.56 -3.40 -12.79
C GLY A 40 -3.46 -3.07 -11.80
N CYS A 41 -3.44 -3.70 -10.63
CA CYS A 41 -2.31 -3.57 -9.70
C CYS A 41 -1.12 -4.34 -10.24
N THR A 42 -0.01 -3.65 -10.41
CA THR A 42 1.23 -4.23 -10.96
C THR A 42 2.33 -4.37 -9.92
N PHE A 43 2.18 -3.70 -8.78
CA PHE A 43 3.19 -3.71 -7.72
C PHE A 43 2.55 -3.34 -6.40
N HIS A 44 2.93 -4.05 -5.35
CA HIS A 44 2.56 -3.68 -3.98
C HIS A 44 3.60 -4.23 -3.02
N ARG A 45 4.14 -3.34 -2.17
CA ARG A 45 5.00 -3.73 -1.05
C ARG A 45 4.75 -2.84 0.16
N ALA A 46 5.00 -3.39 1.31
CA ALA A 46 4.83 -2.69 2.58
C ALA A 46 6.07 -2.83 3.45
N TRP A 47 6.33 -1.83 4.26
CA TRP A 47 7.47 -1.78 5.17
C TRP A 47 7.10 -1.15 6.50
N ALA A 48 7.70 -1.65 7.58
CA ALA A 48 7.73 -0.94 8.85
C ALA A 48 9.11 -0.33 9.02
N ALA A 49 9.18 0.95 9.38
CA ALA A 49 10.46 1.59 9.67
C ALA A 49 11.15 0.85 10.83
N VAL A 50 12.46 0.65 10.70
CA VAL A 50 13.25 -0.10 11.69
C VAL A 50 13.15 0.53 13.09
N ASP A 51 13.10 1.87 13.15
CA ASP A 51 12.97 2.60 14.39
C ASP A 51 11.51 2.69 14.92
N GLY A 52 10.56 2.09 14.21
CA GLY A 52 9.16 2.11 14.61
C GLY A 52 8.41 3.41 14.33
N SER A 53 9.04 4.37 13.65
CA SER A 53 8.48 5.72 13.47
C SER A 53 7.33 5.80 12.48
N ALA A 54 7.22 4.85 11.56
CA ALA A 54 6.17 4.88 10.54
C ALA A 54 6.00 3.54 9.84
N PHE A 55 4.82 3.37 9.27
CA PHE A 55 4.50 2.31 8.32
C PHE A 55 4.40 2.91 6.93
N TYR A 56 4.87 2.17 5.92
CA TYR A 56 4.83 2.58 4.52
C TYR A 56 4.30 1.44 3.65
N ALA A 57 3.55 1.80 2.61
CA ALA A 57 3.21 0.87 1.55
C ALA A 57 3.26 1.60 0.21
N LEU A 58 3.77 0.94 -0.82
CA LEU A 58 3.87 1.49 -2.17
C LEU A 58 3.14 0.56 -3.11
N ALA A 59 2.26 1.13 -3.95
CA ALA A 59 1.51 0.38 -4.93
C ALA A 59 1.55 1.07 -6.29
N HIS A 60 1.51 0.27 -7.35
CA HIS A 60 1.33 0.76 -8.71
C HIS A 60 0.05 0.19 -9.31
N TRP A 61 -0.76 1.07 -9.89
CA TRP A 61 -2.00 0.73 -10.58
C TRP A 61 -1.97 1.28 -12.00
N ARG A 62 -2.47 0.49 -12.96
CA ARG A 62 -2.54 0.97 -14.35
C ARG A 62 -3.52 2.11 -14.50
N THR A 63 -4.63 2.09 -13.76
CA THR A 63 -5.64 3.13 -13.80
C THR A 63 -6.12 3.50 -12.41
N ARG A 64 -6.60 4.74 -12.26
CA ARG A 64 -7.21 5.20 -11.01
C ARG A 64 -8.51 4.45 -10.73
N GLU A 65 -9.27 4.16 -11.78
CA GLU A 65 -10.55 3.47 -11.67
C GLU A 65 -10.37 2.05 -11.13
N GLY A 66 -9.36 1.35 -11.59
CA GLY A 66 -9.04 0.01 -11.09
C GLY A 66 -8.71 0.00 -9.61
N ALA A 67 -7.91 0.96 -9.16
CA ALA A 67 -7.59 1.11 -7.73
C ALA A 67 -8.85 1.40 -6.92
N ARG A 68 -9.69 2.33 -7.38
CA ARG A 68 -10.93 2.70 -6.69
C ARG A 68 -11.85 1.48 -6.56
N GLU A 69 -12.05 0.76 -7.66
CA GLU A 69 -12.90 -0.43 -7.66
C GLU A 69 -12.40 -1.49 -6.68
N PHE A 70 -11.09 -1.67 -6.61
CA PHE A 70 -10.49 -2.62 -5.68
C PHE A 70 -10.79 -2.24 -4.23
N PHE A 71 -10.55 -0.98 -3.86
CA PHE A 71 -10.80 -0.51 -2.50
C PHE A 71 -12.27 -0.59 -2.12
N GLU A 72 -13.17 -0.28 -3.04
CA GLU A 72 -14.61 -0.40 -2.80
C GLU A 72 -15.05 -1.86 -2.67
N ARG A 73 -14.59 -2.73 -3.56
CA ARG A 73 -14.95 -4.15 -3.58
C ARG A 73 -14.55 -4.85 -2.28
N TRP A 74 -13.39 -4.55 -1.75
CA TRP A 74 -12.85 -5.18 -0.56
C TRP A 74 -13.08 -4.37 0.70
N GLU A 75 -13.85 -3.27 0.59
CA GLU A 75 -14.20 -2.40 1.72
C GLU A 75 -12.95 -1.97 2.51
N ILE A 76 -11.94 -1.54 1.79
CA ILE A 76 -10.66 -1.14 2.37
C ILE A 76 -10.72 0.32 2.77
N ASP A 77 -10.62 0.58 4.07
CA ASP A 77 -10.55 1.94 4.61
C ASP A 77 -9.12 2.28 5.01
N ALA A 78 -8.81 3.57 4.98
CA ALA A 78 -7.53 4.05 5.48
C ALA A 78 -7.41 3.78 6.99
N GLU A 79 -6.21 3.40 7.42
CA GLU A 79 -5.92 3.28 8.84
C GLU A 79 -5.91 4.67 9.50
N PRO A 80 -6.26 4.78 10.79
CA PRO A 80 -6.16 6.05 11.49
C PRO A 80 -4.76 6.66 11.34
N GLY A 81 -4.70 7.93 10.87
CA GLY A 81 -3.45 8.62 10.63
C GLY A 81 -2.75 8.28 9.32
N GLU A 82 -3.30 7.36 8.51
CA GLU A 82 -2.74 7.01 7.22
C GLU A 82 -3.05 8.06 6.17
N GLU A 83 -2.06 8.39 5.35
CA GLU A 83 -2.21 9.26 4.19
C GLU A 83 -1.86 8.50 2.93
N ALA A 84 -2.57 8.79 1.85
CA ALA A 84 -2.27 8.28 0.52
C ALA A 84 -1.77 9.42 -0.35
N ILE A 85 -0.57 9.26 -0.92
CA ILE A 85 0.08 10.27 -1.74
C ILE A 85 0.21 9.71 -3.15
N VAL A 86 -0.39 10.37 -4.13
CA VAL A 86 -0.23 10.00 -5.54
C VAL A 86 1.06 10.62 -6.04
N LEU A 87 1.92 9.79 -6.64
CA LEU A 87 3.22 10.19 -7.11
C LEU A 87 3.20 10.29 -8.64
N GLU A 88 3.81 11.33 -9.16
CA GLU A 88 3.99 11.53 -10.60
C GLU A 88 5.46 11.42 -10.97
N GLY A 89 5.68 10.93 -12.20
CA GLY A 89 7.02 10.77 -12.72
C GLY A 89 7.68 9.48 -12.22
N ASP A 90 8.70 9.10 -12.92
CA ASP A 90 9.49 7.93 -12.59
C ASP A 90 10.89 8.17 -13.15
N VAL A 91 11.77 8.68 -12.29
CA VAL A 91 13.17 8.88 -12.65
C VAL A 91 13.99 7.94 -11.77
N GLY A 92 14.31 6.79 -12.33
CA GLY A 92 15.09 5.77 -11.64
C GLY A 92 16.49 5.64 -12.22
N LEU A 93 17.45 5.33 -11.37
CA LEU A 93 18.80 4.96 -11.81
C LEU A 93 18.87 3.50 -12.22
N VAL A 94 17.97 2.70 -11.69
CA VAL A 94 17.86 1.27 -12.00
C VAL A 94 16.40 0.97 -12.31
N PRO A 95 16.10 0.19 -13.38
CA PRO A 95 14.73 -0.17 -13.69
C PRO A 95 14.05 -0.87 -12.52
N LEU A 96 12.80 -0.47 -12.25
CA LEU A 96 11.97 -1.14 -11.27
C LEU A 96 11.35 -2.39 -11.89
N GLY A 97 10.92 -3.31 -11.06
CA GLY A 97 10.28 -4.53 -11.51
C GLY A 97 11.21 -5.70 -11.71
N GLY A 98 12.44 -5.60 -11.25
CA GLY A 98 13.37 -6.71 -11.27
C GLY A 98 13.98 -6.99 -12.62
N ASP A 99 14.04 -6.04 -13.43
CA ASP A 99 14.69 -6.16 -14.73
C ASP A 99 16.20 -6.12 -14.62
#